data_fd122a8ef1971858f6ddb03b87a16492
#
_entry.id   fd122a8ef1971858f6ddb03b87a16492
#
_cell.length_a   1.000
_cell.length_b   1.000
_cell.length_c   1.000
_cell.angle_alpha   90.00
_cell.angle_beta   90.00
_cell.angle_gamma   90.00
#
_symmetry.space_group_name_H-M   'P 1'
#
loop_
_entity.id
_entity.type
_entity.pdbx_description
1 polymer ?
#
loop_
_entity_poly.entity_id
_entity_poly.type
_entity_poly.pdbx_seq_one_letter_code
_entity_poly.pdbx_strand_id
1 'polypeptide(L)'
;MNMIKRLRRKFIIMATIGVLVVLGGALGLINTIAYMRMHQQVMSVLTYILHNDGAVPQKIGGDDGSFFSDPSWTEETPEFAYQIRFFSVLVNANGYAQHIDIQHIASFSEKEAIEYARTTVAEARKSGENQGFFKKGRASYAYMIMPDDDGSFLIVILDCTRDVAAVSSFMRYSLWFGLGCVVLYVLILAAMCNVAIRPFVRNMENQKRFITNAGHELKTPIAIISANAEAIEMLNGQSQWTDSILKQVRRLSNLIQDLIMLSKMGERSQVDLVITDVDLSETVHSVADSFQQLAIDAEKTLHTDIVDGVHVKGDSKCLYELVNILVDNAVKYCDDHGDIQVSLRRPRLGKGAVVAVTNTYADGANVDYSRFFERFYRGDTSHNSQKAGYGIGLSMAEELTKLMDGKINVSYKAQRITFTVRLG
;
A
#
# COMPACT_ATOMS: atom_id res chain seq x y z
N MET A 1 -14.75 -12.94 6.29
CA MET A 1 -15.36 -11.63 5.90
C MET A 1 -14.41 -10.43 6.12
N ASN A 2 -13.62 -10.40 7.22
CA ASN A 2 -12.69 -9.29 7.51
C ASN A 2 -11.51 -9.18 6.52
N MET A 3 -10.95 -10.28 6.04
CA MET A 3 -9.80 -10.28 5.10
C MET A 3 -10.15 -9.65 3.75
N ILE A 4 -11.32 -9.97 3.19
CA ILE A 4 -11.81 -9.42 1.91
C ILE A 4 -12.09 -7.91 2.04
N LYS A 5 -12.71 -7.49 3.16
CA LYS A 5 -12.92 -6.06 3.45
C LYS A 5 -11.59 -5.31 3.59
N ARG A 6 -10.59 -5.92 4.21
CA ARG A 6 -9.24 -5.36 4.38
C ARG A 6 -8.50 -5.25 3.04
N LEU A 7 -8.59 -6.27 2.18
CA LEU A 7 -8.00 -6.28 0.84
C LEU A 7 -8.65 -5.20 -0.05
N ARG A 8 -9.99 -5.13 -0.08
CA ARG A 8 -10.75 -4.11 -0.80
C ARG A 8 -10.32 -2.70 -0.38
N ARG A 9 -10.25 -2.44 0.94
CA ARG A 9 -9.83 -1.13 1.46
C ARG A 9 -8.40 -0.77 1.03
N LYS A 10 -7.46 -1.72 1.11
CA LYS A 10 -6.08 -1.49 0.65
C LYS A 10 -6.02 -1.18 -0.83
N PHE A 11 -6.77 -1.92 -1.66
CA PHE A 11 -6.82 -1.70 -3.11
C PHE A 11 -7.40 -0.32 -3.46
N ILE A 12 -8.53 0.07 -2.84
CA ILE A 12 -9.14 1.39 -3.04
C ILE A 12 -8.16 2.50 -2.62
N ILE A 13 -7.52 2.38 -1.46
CA ILE A 13 -6.55 3.39 -0.99
C ILE A 13 -5.38 3.52 -1.98
N MET A 14 -4.78 2.40 -2.41
CA MET A 14 -3.63 2.43 -3.32
C MET A 14 -3.99 3.03 -4.68
N ALA A 15 -5.14 2.64 -5.24
CA ALA A 15 -5.63 3.21 -6.50
C ALA A 15 -5.98 4.70 -6.38
N THR A 16 -6.57 5.13 -5.26
CA THR A 16 -6.87 6.55 -4.99
C THR A 16 -5.59 7.38 -4.88
N ILE A 17 -4.56 6.88 -4.20
CA ILE A 17 -3.25 7.56 -4.12
C ILE A 17 -2.65 7.73 -5.52
N GLY A 18 -2.69 6.70 -6.37
CA GLY A 18 -2.19 6.77 -7.74
C GLY A 18 -2.88 7.89 -8.55
N VAL A 19 -4.21 7.97 -8.48
CA VAL A 19 -4.99 9.02 -9.16
C VAL A 19 -4.70 10.40 -8.58
N LEU A 20 -4.56 10.54 -7.26
CA LEU A 20 -4.22 11.81 -6.62
C LEU A 20 -2.86 12.34 -7.09
N VAL A 21 -1.86 11.48 -7.24
CA VAL A 21 -0.53 11.87 -7.73
C VAL A 21 -0.60 12.35 -9.18
N VAL A 22 -1.27 11.61 -10.05
CA VAL A 22 -1.38 11.95 -11.47
C VAL A 22 -2.21 13.23 -11.68
N LEU A 23 -3.39 13.29 -11.05
CA LEU A 23 -4.29 14.44 -11.18
C LEU A 23 -3.70 15.69 -10.54
N GLY A 24 -3.08 15.54 -9.35
CA GLY A 24 -2.40 16.65 -8.67
C GLY A 24 -1.21 17.18 -9.47
N GLY A 25 -0.42 16.32 -10.09
CA GLY A 25 0.66 16.70 -10.99
C GLY A 25 0.14 17.44 -12.23
N ALA A 26 -0.90 16.92 -12.88
CA ALA A 26 -1.50 17.55 -14.06
C ALA A 26 -2.10 18.94 -13.75
N LEU A 27 -2.90 19.02 -12.68
CA LEU A 27 -3.50 20.31 -12.26
C LEU A 27 -2.42 21.30 -11.79
N GLY A 28 -1.39 20.82 -11.08
CA GLY A 28 -0.25 21.64 -10.68
C GLY A 28 0.48 22.23 -11.89
N LEU A 29 0.76 21.40 -12.90
CA LEU A 29 1.41 21.85 -14.13
C LEU A 29 0.57 22.88 -14.90
N ILE A 30 -0.74 22.61 -15.10
CA ILE A 30 -1.64 23.53 -15.81
C ILE A 30 -1.74 24.87 -15.07
N ASN A 31 -1.92 24.87 -13.76
CA ASN A 31 -1.99 26.08 -12.96
C ASN A 31 -0.67 26.86 -12.97
N THR A 32 0.47 26.17 -12.95
CA THR A 32 1.79 26.82 -13.05
C THR A 32 1.98 27.46 -14.41
N ILE A 33 1.59 26.79 -15.50
CA ILE A 33 1.65 27.35 -16.86
C ILE A 33 0.72 28.59 -16.97
N ALA A 34 -0.49 28.53 -16.44
CA ALA A 34 -1.42 29.65 -16.45
C ALA A 34 -0.85 30.86 -15.69
N TYR A 35 -0.24 30.62 -14.53
CA TYR A 35 0.44 31.68 -13.77
C TYR A 35 1.64 32.27 -14.51
N MET A 36 2.50 31.43 -15.08
CA MET A 36 3.68 31.86 -15.85
C MET A 36 3.27 32.70 -17.07
N ARG A 37 2.23 32.29 -17.82
CA ARG A 37 1.71 33.06 -18.95
C ARG A 37 1.21 34.43 -18.53
N MET A 38 0.42 34.49 -17.46
CA MET A 38 -0.06 35.77 -16.93
C MET A 38 1.11 36.69 -16.54
N HIS A 39 2.10 36.10 -15.83
CA HIS A 39 3.29 36.86 -15.40
C HIS A 39 4.06 37.39 -16.62
N GLN A 40 4.31 36.59 -17.63
CA GLN A 40 4.99 36.98 -18.86
C GLN A 40 4.19 38.09 -19.60
N GLN A 41 2.89 37.92 -19.74
CA GLN A 41 2.03 38.89 -20.39
C GLN A 41 2.08 40.27 -19.69
N VAL A 42 1.95 40.27 -18.35
CA VAL A 42 2.03 41.53 -17.57
C VAL A 42 3.40 42.20 -17.72
N MET A 43 4.48 41.43 -17.66
CA MET A 43 5.84 41.96 -17.80
C MET A 43 6.10 42.48 -19.21
N SER A 44 5.60 41.80 -20.25
CA SER A 44 5.74 42.27 -21.63
C SER A 44 5.01 43.62 -21.86
N VAL A 45 3.81 43.79 -21.28
CA VAL A 45 3.09 45.09 -21.33
C VAL A 45 3.91 46.19 -20.66
N LEU A 46 4.44 45.94 -19.48
CA LEU A 46 5.29 46.89 -18.76
C LEU A 46 6.55 47.26 -19.57
N THR A 47 7.21 46.29 -20.16
CA THR A 47 8.39 46.48 -21.01
C THR A 47 8.03 47.34 -22.23
N TYR A 48 6.88 47.08 -22.87
CA TYR A 48 6.41 47.87 -24.00
C TYR A 48 6.20 49.35 -23.63
N ILE A 49 5.49 49.63 -22.52
CA ILE A 49 5.24 51.00 -22.06
C ILE A 49 6.57 51.70 -21.71
N LEU A 50 7.49 51.02 -21.05
CA LEU A 50 8.82 51.55 -20.72
C LEU A 50 9.62 51.97 -21.95
N HIS A 51 9.64 51.13 -23.00
CA HIS A 51 10.38 51.41 -24.24
C HIS A 51 9.73 52.56 -25.08
N ASN A 52 8.48 52.93 -24.75
CA ASN A 52 7.79 54.08 -25.36
C ASN A 52 7.70 55.25 -24.38
N ASP A 53 8.76 55.52 -23.62
CA ASP A 53 8.90 56.67 -22.70
C ASP A 53 7.77 56.79 -21.69
N GLY A 54 7.22 55.66 -21.25
CA GLY A 54 6.13 55.62 -20.27
C GLY A 54 4.73 55.91 -20.81
N ALA A 55 4.56 55.92 -22.14
CA ALA A 55 3.30 56.16 -22.83
C ALA A 55 2.90 54.97 -23.72
N VAL A 56 1.62 54.86 -24.06
CA VAL A 56 1.16 53.94 -25.09
C VAL A 56 0.84 54.70 -26.36
N PRO A 57 1.53 54.47 -27.49
CA PRO A 57 1.26 55.16 -28.75
C PRO A 57 -0.20 54.94 -29.20
N GLN A 58 -0.91 56.01 -29.53
CA GLN A 58 -2.29 55.94 -30.03
C GLN A 58 -2.43 55.35 -31.43
N LYS A 59 -1.31 55.22 -32.20
CA LYS A 59 -1.28 54.57 -33.50
C LYS A 59 -0.27 53.43 -33.48
N ILE A 60 -0.80 52.24 -33.36
CA ILE A 60 -0.07 51.03 -33.67
C ILE A 60 -0.09 50.84 -35.19
N GLY A 61 0.85 51.42 -35.88
CA GLY A 61 0.91 51.44 -37.34
C GLY A 61 2.10 52.22 -37.84
N GLY A 62 3.28 51.93 -37.32
CA GLY A 62 4.57 52.33 -37.91
C GLY A 62 5.18 51.10 -38.55
N ASP A 63 5.72 51.27 -39.74
CA ASP A 63 6.27 50.26 -40.65
C ASP A 63 7.59 49.58 -40.17
N ASP A 64 7.88 49.61 -38.87
CA ASP A 64 9.04 48.96 -38.24
C ASP A 64 8.64 47.68 -37.52
N GLY A 65 8.27 46.68 -38.35
CA GLY A 65 7.83 45.35 -37.95
C GLY A 65 8.86 44.44 -37.27
N SER A 66 9.70 44.94 -36.36
CA SER A 66 10.76 44.10 -35.82
C SER A 66 10.74 43.82 -34.31
N PHE A 67 9.83 44.44 -33.52
CA PHE A 67 9.96 44.32 -32.06
C PHE A 67 9.04 43.31 -31.36
N PHE A 68 7.99 42.83 -32.00
CA PHE A 68 7.10 41.81 -31.43
C PHE A 68 6.86 40.64 -32.37
N SER A 69 7.88 39.79 -32.51
CA SER A 69 7.75 38.50 -33.20
C SER A 69 7.26 37.40 -32.29
N ASP A 70 6.61 37.72 -31.15
CA ASP A 70 6.00 36.69 -30.31
C ASP A 70 4.54 36.45 -30.74
N PRO A 71 4.17 35.24 -31.19
CA PRO A 71 2.83 34.89 -31.63
C PRO A 71 1.72 35.08 -30.60
N SER A 72 2.07 35.34 -29.34
CA SER A 72 1.10 35.56 -28.24
C SER A 72 0.41 36.94 -28.26
N TRP A 73 0.88 37.89 -29.08
CA TRP A 73 0.38 39.27 -29.17
C TRP A 73 -0.42 39.55 -30.45
N THR A 74 -0.92 38.53 -31.14
CA THR A 74 -1.55 38.63 -32.46
C THR A 74 -2.93 39.32 -32.50
N GLU A 75 -3.39 39.91 -31.41
CA GLU A 75 -4.59 40.75 -31.43
C GLU A 75 -4.22 42.18 -31.00
N GLU A 76 -3.31 42.83 -31.74
CA GLU A 76 -3.11 44.25 -31.69
C GLU A 76 -4.34 44.96 -32.30
N THR A 77 -5.42 45.04 -31.51
CA THR A 77 -6.55 45.90 -31.89
C THR A 77 -6.21 47.32 -31.53
N PRO A 78 -6.67 48.31 -32.32
CA PRO A 78 -6.54 49.75 -31.96
C PRO A 78 -7.05 50.09 -30.57
N GLU A 79 -7.88 49.22 -30.01
CA GLU A 79 -8.48 49.31 -28.67
C GLU A 79 -7.50 48.93 -27.54
N PHE A 80 -6.36 48.35 -27.85
CA PHE A 80 -5.39 47.89 -26.84
C PHE A 80 -4.92 49.04 -25.93
N ALA A 81 -4.58 50.20 -26.53
CA ALA A 81 -4.16 51.38 -25.80
C ALA A 81 -5.23 51.90 -24.81
N TYR A 82 -6.51 51.69 -25.10
CA TYR A 82 -7.61 52.10 -24.23
C TYR A 82 -7.99 51.10 -23.17
N GLN A 83 -7.54 49.85 -23.31
CA GLN A 83 -7.83 48.77 -22.34
C GLN A 83 -6.81 48.68 -21.21
N ILE A 84 -5.59 49.22 -21.43
CA ILE A 84 -4.51 49.17 -20.46
C ILE A 84 -4.71 50.30 -19.43
N ARG A 85 -4.69 49.92 -18.15
CA ARG A 85 -4.75 50.88 -17.03
C ARG A 85 -3.38 50.95 -16.38
N PHE A 86 -2.69 52.06 -16.60
CA PHE A 86 -1.33 52.25 -16.07
C PHE A 86 -1.12 53.72 -15.71
N PHE A 87 -0.05 53.98 -15.01
CA PHE A 87 0.54 55.28 -14.87
C PHE A 87 2.04 55.21 -14.91
N SER A 88 2.66 56.30 -15.33
CA SER A 88 4.12 56.44 -15.38
C SER A 88 4.58 57.65 -14.59
N VAL A 89 5.75 57.53 -13.98
CA VAL A 89 6.40 58.61 -13.23
C VAL A 89 7.88 58.63 -13.57
N LEU A 90 8.34 59.76 -14.06
CA LEU A 90 9.78 60.02 -14.23
C LEU A 90 10.31 60.69 -12.96
N VAL A 91 11.27 60.06 -12.30
CA VAL A 91 11.86 60.51 -11.04
C VAL A 91 13.35 60.85 -11.29
N ASN A 92 13.77 62.07 -10.95
CA ASN A 92 15.19 62.45 -11.10
C ASN A 92 16.10 61.77 -10.08
N ALA A 93 17.43 61.92 -10.24
CA ALA A 93 18.45 61.36 -9.36
C ALA A 93 18.24 61.72 -7.87
N ASN A 94 17.63 62.86 -7.57
CA ASN A 94 17.35 63.38 -6.22
C ASN A 94 16.03 62.83 -5.64
N GLY A 95 15.25 62.01 -6.37
CA GLY A 95 13.99 61.44 -5.91
C GLY A 95 12.77 62.35 -6.11
N TYR A 96 12.86 63.43 -6.89
CA TYR A 96 11.72 64.29 -7.22
C TYR A 96 11.08 63.88 -8.53
N ALA A 97 9.75 63.85 -8.59
CA ALA A 97 9.00 63.56 -9.80
C ALA A 97 9.13 64.74 -10.78
N GLN A 98 9.56 64.47 -12.03
CA GLN A 98 9.70 65.46 -13.12
C GLN A 98 8.49 65.43 -14.05
N HIS A 99 8.00 64.23 -14.37
CA HIS A 99 6.82 64.04 -15.24
C HIS A 99 5.94 62.92 -14.66
N ILE A 100 4.63 63.13 -14.76
CA ILE A 100 3.65 62.18 -14.23
C ILE A 100 2.53 62.07 -15.24
N ASP A 101 2.29 60.84 -15.72
CA ASP A 101 1.12 60.53 -16.55
C ASP A 101 0.19 59.59 -15.81
N ILE A 102 -1.00 60.08 -15.42
CA ILE A 102 -2.06 59.32 -14.75
C ILE A 102 -3.35 59.29 -15.57
N GLN A 103 -3.29 59.63 -16.86
CA GLN A 103 -4.50 59.75 -17.71
C GLN A 103 -5.19 58.40 -17.93
N HIS A 104 -4.46 57.32 -17.83
CA HIS A 104 -4.93 55.96 -18.08
C HIS A 104 -5.39 55.21 -16.82
N ILE A 105 -5.40 55.86 -15.62
CA ILE A 105 -5.76 55.22 -14.37
C ILE A 105 -6.57 56.16 -13.48
N ALA A 106 -7.69 55.65 -12.96
CA ALA A 106 -8.57 56.43 -12.07
C ALA A 106 -8.37 56.11 -10.58
N SER A 107 -7.62 55.06 -10.26
CA SER A 107 -7.45 54.54 -8.88
C SER A 107 -6.32 55.21 -8.10
N PHE A 108 -5.57 56.12 -8.73
CA PHE A 108 -4.50 56.88 -8.11
C PHE A 108 -4.69 58.38 -8.35
N SER A 109 -4.53 59.15 -7.29
CA SER A 109 -4.32 60.58 -7.39
C SER A 109 -2.83 60.88 -7.70
N GLU A 110 -2.54 62.06 -8.22
CA GLU A 110 -1.17 62.49 -8.53
C GLU A 110 -0.24 62.37 -7.30
N LYS A 111 -0.71 62.76 -6.12
CA LYS A 111 0.04 62.60 -4.87
C LYS A 111 0.35 61.17 -4.51
N GLU A 112 -0.64 60.29 -4.64
CA GLU A 112 -0.45 58.86 -4.39
C GLU A 112 0.48 58.24 -5.41
N ALA A 113 0.39 58.59 -6.70
CA ALA A 113 1.29 58.08 -7.74
C ALA A 113 2.76 58.40 -7.42
N ILE A 114 3.04 59.63 -6.99
CA ILE A 114 4.39 60.07 -6.57
C ILE A 114 4.86 59.26 -5.35
N GLU A 115 4.01 59.08 -4.33
CA GLU A 115 4.36 58.39 -3.11
C GLU A 115 4.66 56.93 -3.37
N TYR A 116 3.83 56.25 -4.17
CA TYR A 116 4.07 54.86 -4.58
C TYR A 116 5.35 54.72 -5.43
N ALA A 117 5.55 55.62 -6.39
CA ALA A 117 6.76 55.63 -7.21
C ALA A 117 8.04 55.76 -6.35
N ARG A 118 8.03 56.69 -5.40
CA ARG A 118 9.17 56.89 -4.46
C ARG A 118 9.43 55.65 -3.58
N THR A 119 8.35 55.08 -3.04
CA THR A 119 8.44 53.87 -2.19
C THR A 119 9.00 52.70 -2.99
N THR A 120 8.48 52.51 -4.21
CA THR A 120 8.89 51.41 -5.10
C THR A 120 10.37 51.52 -5.52
N VAL A 121 10.82 52.76 -5.86
CA VAL A 121 12.26 53.01 -6.15
C VAL A 121 13.13 52.72 -4.92
N ALA A 122 12.69 53.17 -3.74
CA ALA A 122 13.44 52.94 -2.51
C ALA A 122 13.56 51.43 -2.16
N GLU A 123 12.51 50.69 -2.40
CA GLU A 123 12.52 49.21 -2.23
C GLU A 123 13.38 48.52 -3.30
N ALA A 124 13.26 48.93 -4.57
CA ALA A 124 14.08 48.38 -5.66
C ALA A 124 15.58 48.64 -5.43
N ARG A 125 15.95 49.81 -4.94
CA ARG A 125 17.35 50.10 -4.56
C ARG A 125 17.88 49.21 -3.42
N LYS A 126 17.03 48.74 -2.51
CA LYS A 126 17.40 47.88 -1.41
C LYS A 126 17.45 46.41 -1.84
N SER A 127 16.49 45.95 -2.62
CA SER A 127 16.36 44.57 -3.06
C SER A 127 17.20 44.22 -4.29
N GLY A 128 17.54 45.22 -5.11
CA GLY A 128 18.15 45.04 -6.44
C GLY A 128 17.16 44.54 -7.50
N GLU A 129 15.86 44.49 -7.22
CA GLU A 129 14.81 44.04 -8.14
C GLU A 129 14.12 45.27 -8.80
N ASN A 130 14.22 45.38 -10.11
CA ASN A 130 13.62 46.49 -10.87
C ASN A 130 12.20 46.18 -11.33
N GLN A 131 11.60 45.06 -10.93
CA GLN A 131 10.24 44.68 -11.29
C GLN A 131 9.56 43.90 -10.19
N GLY A 132 8.24 43.95 -10.10
CA GLY A 132 7.52 43.21 -9.09
C GLY A 132 6.02 43.45 -9.11
N PHE A 133 5.35 42.82 -8.13
CA PHE A 133 3.91 42.95 -7.93
C PHE A 133 3.62 43.47 -6.53
N PHE A 134 2.58 44.32 -6.41
CA PHE A 134 2.08 44.73 -5.12
C PHE A 134 0.54 44.83 -5.11
N LYS A 135 -0.04 44.97 -3.92
CA LYS A 135 -1.48 45.12 -3.76
C LYS A 135 -1.81 46.44 -3.08
N LYS A 136 -2.85 47.15 -3.59
CA LYS A 136 -3.49 48.30 -2.95
C LYS A 136 -4.97 47.96 -2.73
N GLY A 137 -5.34 47.66 -1.50
CA GLY A 137 -6.68 47.18 -1.16
C GLY A 137 -7.00 45.84 -1.82
N ARG A 138 -7.98 45.84 -2.74
CA ARG A 138 -8.36 44.63 -3.51
C ARG A 138 -7.74 44.55 -4.89
N ALA A 139 -7.03 45.57 -5.32
CA ALA A 139 -6.41 45.64 -6.63
C ALA A 139 -4.97 45.14 -6.58
N SER A 140 -4.54 44.49 -7.67
CA SER A 140 -3.20 44.01 -7.89
C SER A 140 -2.51 44.83 -8.95
N TYR A 141 -1.31 45.27 -8.66
CA TYR A 141 -0.49 46.10 -9.55
C TYR A 141 0.84 45.39 -9.78
N ALA A 142 1.37 45.60 -11.00
CA ALA A 142 2.74 45.23 -11.34
C ALA A 142 3.53 46.50 -11.64
N TYR A 143 4.81 46.51 -11.32
CA TYR A 143 5.68 47.65 -11.61
C TYR A 143 6.95 47.18 -12.31
N MET A 144 7.52 48.08 -13.09
CA MET A 144 8.86 47.96 -13.66
C MET A 144 9.55 49.32 -13.68
N ILE A 145 10.82 49.32 -13.38
CA ILE A 145 11.67 50.52 -13.26
C ILE A 145 12.78 50.41 -14.27
N MET A 146 12.97 51.45 -15.07
CA MET A 146 14.09 51.57 -16.00
C MET A 146 14.97 52.75 -15.54
N PRO A 147 16.24 52.52 -15.20
CA PRO A 147 17.20 53.61 -14.96
C PRO A 147 17.57 54.24 -16.29
N ASP A 148 17.70 55.58 -16.26
CA ASP A 148 18.21 56.35 -17.39
C ASP A 148 19.67 56.80 -17.16
N ASP A 149 20.40 57.16 -18.23
CA ASP A 149 21.82 57.51 -18.23
C ASP A 149 22.13 58.76 -17.38
N ASP A 150 21.18 59.64 -17.16
CA ASP A 150 21.30 60.85 -16.32
C ASP A 150 21.08 60.57 -14.81
N GLY A 151 20.85 59.32 -14.44
CA GLY A 151 20.55 58.89 -13.07
C GLY A 151 19.08 59.08 -12.68
N SER A 152 18.21 59.41 -13.64
CA SER A 152 16.74 59.38 -13.45
C SER A 152 16.20 57.96 -13.56
N PHE A 153 14.94 57.80 -13.16
CA PHE A 153 14.24 56.51 -13.19
C PHE A 153 12.85 56.69 -13.78
N LEU A 154 12.56 55.98 -14.85
CA LEU A 154 11.22 55.82 -15.35
C LEU A 154 10.55 54.64 -14.68
N ILE A 155 9.41 54.88 -14.00
CA ILE A 155 8.63 53.85 -13.31
C ILE A 155 7.30 53.73 -14.01
N VAL A 156 6.92 52.55 -14.39
CA VAL A 156 5.59 52.24 -14.91
C VAL A 156 4.89 51.30 -13.95
N ILE A 157 3.66 51.61 -13.59
CA ILE A 157 2.79 50.80 -12.73
C ILE A 157 1.53 50.46 -13.51
N LEU A 158 1.27 49.16 -13.65
CA LEU A 158 0.18 48.59 -14.43
C LEU A 158 -0.85 47.94 -13.50
N ASP A 159 -2.15 48.25 -13.71
CA ASP A 159 -3.24 47.53 -13.03
C ASP A 159 -3.46 46.17 -13.69
N CYS A 160 -2.98 45.10 -13.04
CA CYS A 160 -3.15 43.71 -13.45
C CYS A 160 -4.23 42.98 -12.65
N THR A 161 -5.14 43.72 -11.99
CA THR A 161 -6.19 43.14 -11.13
C THR A 161 -7.04 42.12 -11.86
N ARG A 162 -7.40 42.40 -13.11
CA ARG A 162 -8.24 41.51 -13.94
C ARG A 162 -7.49 40.19 -14.26
N ASP A 163 -6.22 40.30 -14.61
CA ASP A 163 -5.41 39.13 -15.00
C ASP A 163 -5.13 38.21 -13.79
N VAL A 164 -4.74 38.81 -12.67
CA VAL A 164 -4.56 38.09 -11.40
C VAL A 164 -5.86 37.44 -10.92
N ALA A 165 -7.00 38.16 -11.04
CA ALA A 165 -8.31 37.62 -10.67
C ALA A 165 -8.74 36.45 -11.58
N ALA A 166 -8.47 36.58 -12.89
CA ALA A 166 -8.75 35.49 -13.85
C ALA A 166 -7.98 34.21 -13.51
N VAL A 167 -6.67 34.32 -13.30
CA VAL A 167 -5.82 33.14 -12.92
C VAL A 167 -6.23 32.59 -11.56
N SER A 168 -6.50 33.46 -10.56
CA SER A 168 -6.93 32.97 -9.24
C SER A 168 -8.28 32.25 -9.28
N SER A 169 -9.20 32.72 -10.13
CA SER A 169 -10.49 32.07 -10.37
C SER A 169 -10.30 30.72 -11.08
N PHE A 170 -9.46 30.70 -12.11
CA PHE A 170 -9.11 29.46 -12.80
C PHE A 170 -8.51 28.42 -11.85
N MET A 171 -7.55 28.80 -11.00
CA MET A 171 -6.96 27.93 -9.97
C MET A 171 -8.02 27.36 -9.02
N ARG A 172 -8.95 28.20 -8.57
CA ARG A 172 -10.03 27.79 -7.66
C ARG A 172 -10.99 26.82 -8.35
N TYR A 173 -11.40 27.08 -9.59
CA TYR A 173 -12.26 26.15 -10.33
C TYR A 173 -11.56 24.84 -10.68
N SER A 174 -10.29 24.87 -11.06
CA SER A 174 -9.50 23.66 -11.32
C SER A 174 -9.39 22.79 -10.07
N LEU A 175 -9.22 23.39 -8.89
CA LEU A 175 -9.16 22.64 -7.61
C LEU A 175 -10.51 21.97 -7.29
N TRP A 176 -11.63 22.68 -7.43
CA TRP A 176 -12.96 22.10 -7.20
C TRP A 176 -13.29 21.01 -8.20
N PHE A 177 -12.94 21.21 -9.46
CA PHE A 177 -13.09 20.18 -10.51
C PHE A 177 -12.26 18.93 -10.19
N GLY A 178 -11.00 19.11 -9.79
CA GLY A 178 -10.12 18.00 -9.40
C GLY A 178 -10.68 17.22 -8.20
N LEU A 179 -11.19 17.93 -7.19
CA LEU A 179 -11.83 17.29 -6.04
C LEU A 179 -13.06 16.46 -6.46
N GLY A 180 -13.90 17.02 -7.33
CA GLY A 180 -15.07 16.33 -7.88
C GLY A 180 -14.69 15.05 -8.64
N CYS A 181 -13.64 15.12 -9.48
CA CYS A 181 -13.12 13.97 -10.20
C CYS A 181 -12.61 12.85 -9.25
N VAL A 182 -11.91 13.20 -8.18
CA VAL A 182 -11.43 12.22 -7.17
C VAL A 182 -12.62 11.55 -6.47
N VAL A 183 -13.61 12.31 -6.04
CA VAL A 183 -14.81 11.76 -5.38
C VAL A 183 -15.55 10.81 -6.32
N LEU A 184 -15.80 11.22 -7.57
CA LEU A 184 -16.46 10.40 -8.58
C LEU A 184 -15.68 9.11 -8.85
N TYR A 185 -14.35 9.21 -8.98
CA TYR A 185 -13.48 8.05 -9.18
C TYR A 185 -13.58 7.05 -8.03
N VAL A 186 -13.54 7.51 -6.77
CA VAL A 186 -13.65 6.65 -5.59
C VAL A 186 -15.01 5.94 -5.55
N LEU A 187 -16.10 6.62 -5.90
CA LEU A 187 -17.43 6.03 -5.95
C LEU A 187 -17.52 4.93 -7.03
N ILE A 188 -17.02 5.19 -8.23
CA ILE A 188 -16.98 4.22 -9.33
C ILE A 188 -16.13 3.01 -8.92
N LEU A 189 -14.94 3.25 -8.37
CA LEU A 189 -14.03 2.19 -7.95
C LEU A 189 -14.65 1.32 -6.83
N ALA A 190 -15.33 1.93 -5.87
CA ALA A 190 -16.02 1.21 -4.80
C ALA A 190 -17.16 0.33 -5.35
N ALA A 191 -17.93 0.83 -6.32
CA ALA A 191 -18.98 0.07 -6.99
C ALA A 191 -18.40 -1.11 -7.80
N MET A 192 -17.39 -0.87 -8.63
CA MET A 192 -16.72 -1.90 -9.43
C MET A 192 -16.05 -2.98 -8.56
N CYS A 193 -15.38 -2.61 -7.48
CA CYS A 193 -14.80 -3.57 -6.54
C CYS A 193 -15.84 -4.53 -5.95
N ASN A 194 -17.05 -4.05 -5.67
CA ASN A 194 -18.12 -4.91 -5.16
C ASN A 194 -18.58 -5.94 -6.21
N VAL A 195 -18.67 -5.53 -7.47
CA VAL A 195 -19.10 -6.42 -8.56
C VAL A 195 -18.00 -7.45 -8.89
N ALA A 196 -16.74 -7.01 -9.00
CA ALA A 196 -15.61 -7.86 -9.36
C ALA A 196 -15.25 -8.90 -8.29
N ILE A 197 -15.36 -8.55 -7.00
CA ILE A 197 -14.96 -9.44 -5.89
C ILE A 197 -16.03 -10.49 -5.57
N ARG A 198 -17.32 -10.20 -5.76
CA ARG A 198 -18.42 -11.14 -5.47
C ARG A 198 -18.28 -12.52 -6.12
N PRO A 199 -18.00 -12.66 -7.42
CA PRO A 199 -17.84 -13.98 -8.05
C PRO A 199 -16.66 -14.76 -7.50
N PHE A 200 -15.57 -14.08 -7.13
CA PHE A 200 -14.38 -14.72 -6.56
C PHE A 200 -14.68 -15.32 -5.17
N VAL A 201 -15.41 -14.59 -4.33
CA VAL A 201 -15.85 -15.07 -3.01
C VAL A 201 -16.78 -16.27 -3.16
N ARG A 202 -17.77 -16.18 -4.06
CA ARG A 202 -18.71 -17.28 -4.32
C ARG A 202 -18.00 -18.55 -4.82
N ASN A 203 -17.02 -18.37 -5.70
CA ASN A 203 -16.26 -19.51 -6.23
C ASN A 203 -15.45 -20.20 -5.12
N MET A 204 -14.80 -19.41 -4.24
CA MET A 204 -14.10 -19.94 -3.07
C MET A 204 -15.04 -20.68 -2.10
N GLU A 205 -16.22 -20.11 -1.82
CA GLU A 205 -17.23 -20.76 -0.96
C GLU A 205 -17.75 -22.06 -1.60
N ASN A 206 -18.04 -22.06 -2.88
CA ASN A 206 -18.47 -23.26 -3.61
C ASN A 206 -17.40 -24.36 -3.62
N GLN A 207 -16.14 -23.99 -3.84
CA GLN A 207 -15.03 -24.95 -3.80
C GLN A 207 -14.87 -25.58 -2.41
N LYS A 208 -15.02 -24.79 -1.35
CA LYS A 208 -14.98 -25.28 0.03
C LYS A 208 -16.13 -26.25 0.31
N ARG A 209 -17.38 -25.85 -0.02
CA ARG A 209 -18.56 -26.70 0.14
C ARG A 209 -18.43 -27.99 -0.63
N PHE A 210 -17.88 -27.96 -1.85
CA PHE A 210 -17.63 -29.15 -2.65
C PHE A 210 -16.67 -30.11 -1.93
N ILE A 211 -15.54 -29.61 -1.40
CA ILE A 211 -14.57 -30.44 -0.67
C ILE A 211 -15.20 -31.06 0.57
N THR A 212 -15.96 -30.27 1.35
CA THR A 212 -16.62 -30.76 2.57
C THR A 212 -17.66 -31.85 2.24
N ASN A 213 -18.52 -31.61 1.26
CA ASN A 213 -19.54 -32.59 0.84
C ASN A 213 -18.93 -33.85 0.26
N ALA A 214 -17.94 -33.71 -0.65
CA ALA A 214 -17.24 -34.84 -1.22
C ALA A 214 -16.56 -35.70 -0.12
N GLY A 215 -15.99 -35.04 0.90
CA GLY A 215 -15.39 -35.74 2.02
C GLY A 215 -16.39 -36.56 2.86
N HIS A 216 -17.59 -36.03 3.07
CA HIS A 216 -18.66 -36.79 3.75
C HIS A 216 -19.16 -37.96 2.90
N GLU A 217 -19.34 -37.75 1.59
CA GLU A 217 -19.79 -38.80 0.65
C GLU A 217 -18.75 -39.90 0.45
N LEU A 218 -17.45 -39.59 0.59
CA LEU A 218 -16.36 -40.58 0.50
C LEU A 218 -16.17 -41.37 1.80
N LYS A 219 -16.56 -40.85 2.94
CA LYS A 219 -16.39 -41.54 4.23
C LYS A 219 -17.20 -42.81 4.31
N THR A 220 -18.41 -42.84 3.76
CA THR A 220 -19.31 -43.98 3.79
C THR A 220 -18.78 -45.19 2.99
N PRO A 221 -18.41 -45.06 1.67
CA PRO A 221 -17.85 -46.19 0.94
C PRO A 221 -16.54 -46.72 1.53
N ILE A 222 -15.71 -45.83 2.10
CA ILE A 222 -14.47 -46.24 2.76
C ILE A 222 -14.75 -47.09 4.01
N ALA A 223 -15.73 -46.69 4.83
CA ALA A 223 -16.15 -47.47 5.99
C ALA A 223 -16.68 -48.87 5.59
N ILE A 224 -17.43 -48.94 4.47
CA ILE A 224 -17.92 -50.24 3.95
C ILE A 224 -16.74 -51.12 3.47
N ILE A 225 -15.75 -50.55 2.79
CA ILE A 225 -14.56 -51.29 2.35
C ILE A 225 -13.76 -51.81 3.57
N SER A 226 -13.62 -50.97 4.61
CA SER A 226 -12.98 -51.37 5.88
C SER A 226 -13.70 -52.56 6.52
N ALA A 227 -15.01 -52.42 6.70
CA ALA A 227 -15.83 -53.47 7.33
C ALA A 227 -15.79 -54.78 6.55
N ASN A 228 -15.83 -54.72 5.21
CA ASN A 228 -15.74 -55.91 4.40
C ASN A 228 -14.36 -56.59 4.48
N ALA A 229 -13.27 -55.82 4.50
CA ALA A 229 -11.92 -56.34 4.66
C ALA A 229 -11.72 -56.97 6.05
N GLU A 230 -12.22 -56.33 7.11
CA GLU A 230 -12.22 -56.85 8.47
C GLU A 230 -13.05 -58.15 8.61
N ALA A 231 -14.23 -58.21 7.95
CA ALA A 231 -15.05 -59.42 7.91
C ALA A 231 -14.35 -60.60 7.19
N ILE A 232 -13.63 -60.31 6.10
CA ILE A 232 -12.83 -61.30 5.39
C ILE A 232 -11.72 -61.85 6.31
N GLU A 233 -11.03 -60.96 7.07
CA GLU A 233 -10.01 -61.40 8.03
C GLU A 233 -10.59 -62.24 9.18
N MET A 234 -11.78 -61.87 9.65
CA MET A 234 -12.47 -62.69 10.69
C MET A 234 -12.86 -64.08 10.20
N LEU A 235 -13.27 -64.23 8.94
CA LEU A 235 -13.76 -65.49 8.39
C LEU A 235 -12.61 -66.40 7.90
N ASN A 236 -11.56 -65.79 7.29
CA ASN A 236 -10.53 -66.55 6.58
C ASN A 236 -9.14 -66.41 7.24
N GLY A 237 -9.01 -65.68 8.36
CA GLY A 237 -7.74 -65.32 8.96
C GLY A 237 -7.07 -64.13 8.26
N GLN A 238 -6.03 -63.58 8.89
CA GLN A 238 -5.26 -62.47 8.34
C GLN A 238 -4.52 -62.87 7.06
N SER A 239 -4.62 -62.05 6.04
CA SER A 239 -3.89 -62.21 4.80
C SER A 239 -3.12 -60.93 4.44
N GLN A 240 -2.00 -61.09 3.70
CA GLN A 240 -1.23 -59.98 3.21
C GLN A 240 -2.09 -58.97 2.37
N TRP A 241 -3.11 -59.48 1.69
CA TRP A 241 -4.01 -58.71 0.86
C TRP A 241 -4.98 -57.88 1.69
N THR A 242 -5.61 -58.43 2.72
CA THR A 242 -6.54 -57.71 3.59
C THR A 242 -5.81 -56.70 4.45
N ASP A 243 -4.62 -57.01 4.97
CA ASP A 243 -3.77 -56.03 5.66
C ASP A 243 -3.38 -54.84 4.76
N SER A 244 -3.03 -55.13 3.49
CA SER A 244 -2.75 -54.05 2.51
C SER A 244 -3.98 -53.19 2.23
N ILE A 245 -5.17 -53.78 2.06
CA ILE A 245 -6.41 -53.06 1.87
C ILE A 245 -6.72 -52.15 3.06
N LEU A 246 -6.64 -52.69 4.27
CA LEU A 246 -6.92 -51.94 5.50
C LEU A 246 -5.93 -50.82 5.72
N LYS A 247 -4.67 -50.98 5.38
CA LYS A 247 -3.65 -49.92 5.40
C LYS A 247 -4.00 -48.80 4.41
N GLN A 248 -4.42 -49.12 3.18
CA GLN A 248 -4.82 -48.12 2.19
C GLN A 248 -6.12 -47.40 2.57
N VAL A 249 -7.09 -48.10 3.15
CA VAL A 249 -8.34 -47.54 3.65
C VAL A 249 -8.09 -46.53 4.77
N ARG A 250 -7.26 -46.91 5.78
CA ARG A 250 -6.89 -45.94 6.85
C ARG A 250 -6.17 -44.74 6.28
N ARG A 251 -5.26 -44.96 5.33
CA ARG A 251 -4.55 -43.90 4.65
C ARG A 251 -5.50 -42.92 3.93
N LEU A 252 -6.48 -43.46 3.19
CA LEU A 252 -7.48 -42.64 2.48
C LEU A 252 -8.41 -41.88 3.43
N SER A 253 -8.82 -42.51 4.53
CA SER A 253 -9.63 -41.90 5.58
C SER A 253 -8.94 -40.68 6.21
N ASN A 254 -7.66 -40.81 6.52
CA ASN A 254 -6.85 -39.73 7.07
C ASN A 254 -6.75 -38.56 6.06
N LEU A 255 -6.49 -38.84 4.78
CA LEU A 255 -6.42 -37.83 3.74
C LEU A 255 -7.73 -37.01 3.63
N ILE A 256 -8.87 -37.71 3.63
CA ILE A 256 -10.18 -37.07 3.55
C ILE A 256 -10.44 -36.20 4.80
N GLN A 257 -10.04 -36.70 5.96
CA GLN A 257 -10.18 -35.98 7.22
C GLN A 257 -9.36 -34.69 7.24
N ASP A 258 -8.13 -34.75 6.76
CA ASP A 258 -7.23 -33.59 6.60
C ASP A 258 -7.80 -32.57 5.60
N LEU A 259 -8.35 -33.03 4.45
CA LEU A 259 -8.99 -32.18 3.46
C LEU A 259 -10.25 -31.47 4.01
N ILE A 260 -11.11 -32.19 4.75
CA ILE A 260 -12.30 -31.61 5.39
C ILE A 260 -11.87 -30.58 6.43
N MET A 261 -10.85 -30.87 7.22
CA MET A 261 -10.35 -29.98 8.26
C MET A 261 -9.78 -28.69 7.63
N LEU A 262 -8.96 -28.79 6.58
CA LEU A 262 -8.45 -27.67 5.80
C LEU A 262 -9.59 -26.79 5.23
N SER A 263 -10.63 -27.42 4.68
CA SER A 263 -11.80 -26.72 4.16
C SER A 263 -12.51 -25.93 5.24
N LYS A 264 -12.74 -26.54 6.42
CA LYS A 264 -13.41 -25.92 7.58
C LYS A 264 -12.58 -24.81 8.25
N MET A 265 -11.25 -24.96 8.30
CA MET A 265 -10.37 -23.94 8.88
C MET A 265 -10.42 -22.62 8.13
N GLY A 266 -10.58 -22.65 6.81
CA GLY A 266 -10.78 -21.43 6.03
C GLY A 266 -12.12 -20.71 6.30
N GLU A 267 -13.08 -21.34 6.98
CA GLU A 267 -14.35 -20.76 7.41
C GLU A 267 -14.31 -20.22 8.86
N ARG A 268 -13.47 -20.79 9.71
CA ARG A 268 -13.29 -20.31 11.08
C ARG A 268 -12.73 -18.89 11.01
N SER A 269 -13.60 -17.92 11.22
CA SER A 269 -13.16 -16.57 11.56
C SER A 269 -12.70 -16.60 13.02
N GLN A 270 -11.87 -15.65 13.42
CA GLN A 270 -11.50 -15.48 14.84
C GLN A 270 -12.71 -15.40 15.79
N VAL A 271 -13.90 -15.18 15.25
CA VAL A 271 -15.17 -15.10 15.98
C VAL A 271 -15.66 -16.49 16.45
N ASP A 272 -15.26 -17.57 15.78
CA ASP A 272 -15.68 -18.95 16.08
C ASP A 272 -14.72 -19.67 17.04
N LEU A 273 -13.61 -19.02 17.42
CA LEU A 273 -12.63 -19.56 18.35
C LEU A 273 -13.06 -19.28 19.80
N VAL A 274 -12.96 -20.28 20.66
CA VAL A 274 -13.11 -20.12 22.10
C VAL A 274 -11.77 -19.70 22.69
N ILE A 275 -11.50 -18.39 22.61
CA ILE A 275 -10.25 -17.83 23.13
C ILE A 275 -10.30 -17.80 24.65
N THR A 276 -9.48 -18.61 25.27
CA THR A 276 -9.30 -18.67 26.73
C THR A 276 -7.83 -18.45 27.08
N ASP A 277 -7.55 -18.32 28.37
CA ASP A 277 -6.20 -18.39 28.90
C ASP A 277 -5.81 -19.87 29.02
N VAL A 278 -4.90 -20.33 28.16
CA VAL A 278 -4.50 -21.75 28.06
C VAL A 278 -3.09 -21.93 28.61
N ASP A 279 -2.91 -22.91 29.50
CA ASP A 279 -1.58 -23.38 29.87
C ASP A 279 -0.96 -24.16 28.69
N LEU A 280 -0.07 -23.46 27.98
CA LEU A 280 0.62 -24.03 26.82
C LEU A 280 1.66 -25.07 27.26
N SER A 281 2.20 -24.96 28.48
CA SER A 281 3.16 -25.93 29.02
C SER A 281 2.52 -27.31 29.17
N GLU A 282 1.32 -27.36 29.77
CA GLU A 282 0.55 -28.59 29.90
C GLU A 282 0.19 -29.17 28.52
N THR A 283 -0.20 -28.32 27.57
CA THR A 283 -0.52 -28.73 26.20
C THR A 283 0.68 -29.36 25.50
N VAL A 284 1.87 -28.72 25.58
CA VAL A 284 3.08 -29.22 24.93
C VAL A 284 3.58 -30.52 25.58
N HIS A 285 3.50 -30.59 26.91
CA HIS A 285 3.83 -31.85 27.65
C HIS A 285 2.91 -32.99 27.23
N SER A 286 1.59 -32.79 27.25
CA SER A 286 0.60 -33.80 26.87
C SER A 286 0.83 -34.34 25.46
N VAL A 287 1.14 -33.46 24.49
CA VAL A 287 1.45 -33.87 23.11
C VAL A 287 2.77 -34.63 23.08
N ALA A 288 3.86 -34.09 23.67
CA ALA A 288 5.15 -34.76 23.64
C ALA A 288 5.10 -36.14 24.25
N ASP A 289 4.40 -36.35 25.39
CA ASP A 289 4.22 -37.62 26.06
C ASP A 289 3.48 -38.64 25.17
N SER A 290 2.46 -38.18 24.40
CA SER A 290 1.74 -39.07 23.48
C SER A 290 2.56 -39.58 22.33
N PHE A 291 3.65 -38.87 21.95
CA PHE A 291 4.60 -39.33 20.91
C PHE A 291 5.85 -40.07 21.44
N GLN A 292 6.02 -40.14 22.76
CA GLN A 292 7.22 -40.75 23.33
C GLN A 292 7.36 -42.23 22.91
N GLN A 293 6.29 -43.02 23.03
CA GLN A 293 6.30 -44.40 22.63
C GLN A 293 6.49 -44.57 21.11
N LEU A 294 5.82 -43.73 20.33
CA LEU A 294 5.95 -43.75 18.86
C LEU A 294 7.38 -43.44 18.40
N ALA A 295 8.06 -42.53 19.08
CA ALA A 295 9.46 -42.20 18.79
C ALA A 295 10.37 -43.42 19.11
N ILE A 296 10.17 -44.08 20.28
CA ILE A 296 10.91 -45.26 20.68
C ILE A 296 10.69 -46.42 19.69
N ASP A 297 9.44 -46.66 19.29
CA ASP A 297 9.09 -47.70 18.32
C ASP A 297 9.70 -47.45 16.93
N ALA A 298 9.96 -46.16 16.60
CA ALA A 298 10.65 -45.73 15.39
C ALA A 298 12.19 -45.63 15.57
N GLU A 299 12.73 -46.12 16.69
CA GLU A 299 14.17 -46.05 17.04
C GLU A 299 14.72 -44.60 17.07
N LYS A 300 13.93 -43.63 17.50
CA LYS A 300 14.26 -42.20 17.60
C LYS A 300 14.23 -41.74 19.04
N THR A 301 15.02 -40.71 19.37
CA THR A 301 15.06 -40.17 20.72
C THR A 301 14.27 -38.82 20.74
N LEU A 302 13.29 -38.73 21.65
CA LEU A 302 12.52 -37.50 21.84
C LEU A 302 12.88 -36.83 23.16
N HIS A 303 13.37 -35.62 23.11
CA HIS A 303 13.74 -34.79 24.24
C HIS A 303 12.78 -33.60 24.40
N THR A 304 12.47 -33.25 25.64
CA THR A 304 11.63 -32.10 25.96
C THR A 304 12.43 -31.06 26.77
N ASP A 305 12.27 -29.77 26.41
CA ASP A 305 12.84 -28.62 27.15
C ASP A 305 11.72 -27.54 27.28
N ILE A 306 10.83 -27.78 28.22
CA ILE A 306 9.57 -27.06 28.39
C ILE A 306 9.63 -26.23 29.67
N VAL A 307 9.45 -24.91 29.54
CA VAL A 307 9.31 -24.02 30.69
C VAL A 307 7.89 -24.09 31.21
N ASP A 308 7.70 -24.34 32.52
CA ASP A 308 6.40 -24.46 33.14
C ASP A 308 5.66 -23.11 33.28
N GLY A 309 4.32 -23.19 33.33
CA GLY A 309 3.46 -22.04 33.59
C GLY A 309 3.46 -20.98 32.49
N VAL A 310 3.70 -21.38 31.24
CA VAL A 310 3.59 -20.49 30.07
C VAL A 310 2.16 -20.47 29.57
N HIS A 311 1.47 -19.35 29.82
CA HIS A 311 0.09 -19.14 29.41
C HIS A 311 0.02 -18.29 28.13
N VAL A 312 -0.93 -18.61 27.25
CA VAL A 312 -1.24 -17.85 26.03
C VAL A 312 -2.76 -17.72 25.85
N LYS A 313 -3.19 -16.62 25.23
CA LYS A 313 -4.59 -16.48 24.82
C LYS A 313 -4.80 -17.24 23.51
N GLY A 314 -5.62 -18.28 23.54
CA GLY A 314 -5.87 -19.10 22.36
C GLY A 314 -7.02 -20.09 22.56
N ASP A 315 -7.33 -20.82 21.50
CA ASP A 315 -8.25 -21.96 21.54
C ASP A 315 -7.46 -23.22 21.86
N SER A 316 -7.79 -23.91 22.96
CA SER A 316 -7.03 -25.06 23.46
C SER A 316 -6.94 -26.20 22.44
N LYS A 317 -8.02 -26.44 21.67
CA LYS A 317 -8.02 -27.47 20.61
C LYS A 317 -7.12 -27.10 19.43
N CYS A 318 -7.13 -25.84 19.06
CA CYS A 318 -6.26 -25.34 17.99
C CYS A 318 -4.77 -25.40 18.39
N LEU A 319 -4.46 -25.06 19.65
CA LEU A 319 -3.11 -25.13 20.20
C LEU A 319 -2.60 -26.57 20.29
N TYR A 320 -3.43 -27.48 20.78
CA TYR A 320 -3.12 -28.90 20.83
C TYR A 320 -2.81 -29.45 19.43
N GLU A 321 -3.71 -29.19 18.48
CA GLU A 321 -3.56 -29.67 17.09
C GLU A 321 -2.31 -29.09 16.41
N LEU A 322 -2.01 -27.80 16.64
CA LEU A 322 -0.80 -27.16 16.13
C LEU A 322 0.47 -27.87 16.59
N VAL A 323 0.59 -28.14 17.90
CA VAL A 323 1.75 -28.83 18.48
C VAL A 323 1.79 -30.28 17.98
N ASN A 324 0.66 -30.97 17.95
CA ASN A 324 0.49 -32.31 17.46
C ASN A 324 1.02 -32.47 16.01
N ILE A 325 0.64 -31.60 15.11
CA ILE A 325 1.12 -31.60 13.72
C ILE A 325 2.63 -31.43 13.64
N LEU A 326 3.22 -30.54 14.45
CA LEU A 326 4.66 -30.27 14.40
C LEU A 326 5.47 -31.48 14.96
N VAL A 327 5.00 -32.11 16.04
CA VAL A 327 5.65 -33.28 16.64
C VAL A 327 5.50 -34.51 15.75
N ASP A 328 4.29 -34.75 15.19
CA ASP A 328 4.06 -35.81 14.22
C ASP A 328 4.97 -35.68 13.00
N ASN A 329 5.10 -34.47 12.49
CA ASN A 329 6.01 -34.17 11.38
C ASN A 329 7.46 -34.46 11.75
N ALA A 330 7.91 -34.10 12.95
CA ALA A 330 9.25 -34.36 13.42
C ALA A 330 9.50 -35.87 13.54
N VAL A 331 8.57 -36.64 14.11
CA VAL A 331 8.69 -38.13 14.22
C VAL A 331 8.75 -38.77 12.84
N LYS A 332 7.92 -38.32 11.88
CA LYS A 332 7.87 -38.91 10.53
C LYS A 332 9.14 -38.64 9.69
N TYR A 333 9.68 -37.44 9.78
CA TYR A 333 10.76 -36.97 8.90
C TYR A 333 12.12 -36.90 9.57
N CYS A 334 12.25 -37.21 10.86
CA CYS A 334 13.53 -37.38 11.52
C CYS A 334 14.32 -38.54 10.86
N ASP A 335 15.64 -38.39 10.79
CA ASP A 335 16.55 -39.45 10.33
C ASP A 335 16.41 -40.71 11.19
N ASP A 336 16.82 -41.85 10.65
CA ASP A 336 16.87 -43.11 11.41
C ASP A 336 17.85 -42.94 12.58
N HIS A 337 17.48 -43.42 13.77
CA HIS A 337 18.19 -43.22 15.05
C HIS A 337 18.45 -41.73 15.40
N GLY A 338 17.68 -40.81 14.84
CA GLY A 338 17.86 -39.37 15.01
C GLY A 338 17.23 -38.82 16.28
N ASP A 339 17.51 -37.54 16.55
CA ASP A 339 17.04 -36.81 17.72
C ASP A 339 15.92 -35.84 17.37
N ILE A 340 14.89 -35.80 18.20
CA ILE A 340 13.78 -34.86 18.16
C ILE A 340 13.80 -34.06 19.45
N GLN A 341 13.69 -32.73 19.36
CA GLN A 341 13.64 -31.83 20.50
C GLN A 341 12.38 -30.95 20.42
N VAL A 342 11.55 -31.03 21.44
CA VAL A 342 10.40 -30.16 21.63
C VAL A 342 10.73 -29.17 22.73
N SER A 343 10.66 -27.88 22.43
CA SER A 343 10.97 -26.82 23.39
C SER A 343 9.88 -25.77 23.47
N LEU A 344 9.61 -25.29 24.69
CA LEU A 344 8.72 -24.18 24.96
C LEU A 344 9.45 -23.15 25.83
N ARG A 345 9.46 -21.90 25.37
CA ARG A 345 10.13 -20.80 26.08
C ARG A 345 9.29 -19.54 26.06
N ARG A 346 9.53 -18.66 27.04
CA ARG A 346 9.03 -17.28 26.99
C ARG A 346 9.93 -16.46 26.06
N PRO A 347 9.39 -15.55 25.22
CA PRO A 347 10.22 -14.68 24.39
C PRO A 347 11.07 -13.76 25.26
N ARG A 348 12.29 -13.43 24.79
CA ARG A 348 13.18 -12.50 25.51
C ARG A 348 12.63 -11.09 25.67
N LEU A 349 11.78 -10.66 24.76
CA LEU A 349 11.10 -9.36 24.74
C LEU A 349 9.61 -9.57 24.43
N GLY A 350 8.73 -9.02 25.28
CA GLY A 350 7.27 -9.05 25.08
C GLY A 350 6.56 -10.15 25.87
N LYS A 351 5.24 -10.24 25.64
CA LYS A 351 4.34 -11.29 26.17
C LYS A 351 4.22 -12.42 25.14
N GLY A 352 3.84 -13.61 25.59
CA GLY A 352 3.55 -14.74 24.72
C GLY A 352 4.47 -15.94 24.90
N ALA A 353 4.52 -16.83 23.91
CA ALA A 353 5.25 -18.09 23.94
C ALA A 353 5.97 -18.38 22.62
N VAL A 354 7.06 -19.14 22.71
CA VAL A 354 7.79 -19.68 21.56
C VAL A 354 7.85 -21.19 21.71
N VAL A 355 7.15 -21.90 20.82
CA VAL A 355 7.26 -23.36 20.68
C VAL A 355 8.23 -23.63 19.54
N ALA A 356 9.20 -24.49 19.75
CA ALA A 356 10.08 -24.94 18.68
C ALA A 356 10.20 -26.47 18.71
N VAL A 357 10.00 -27.08 17.54
CA VAL A 357 10.18 -28.52 17.31
C VAL A 357 11.32 -28.69 16.32
N THR A 358 12.34 -29.39 16.74
CA THR A 358 13.58 -29.64 15.98
C THR A 358 13.79 -31.09 15.79
N ASN A 359 14.18 -31.55 14.60
CA ASN A 359 14.63 -32.91 14.37
C ASN A 359 15.88 -32.97 13.49
N THR A 360 16.64 -34.04 13.57
CA THR A 360 17.72 -34.33 12.65
C THR A 360 17.18 -34.61 11.25
N TYR A 361 17.82 -34.00 10.24
CA TYR A 361 17.46 -34.15 8.84
C TYR A 361 18.69 -33.94 7.96
N ALA A 362 19.43 -35.02 7.67
CA ALA A 362 20.71 -34.97 6.97
C ALA A 362 20.59 -34.44 5.54
N ASP A 363 19.53 -34.80 4.81
CA ASP A 363 19.32 -34.45 3.40
C ASP A 363 18.76 -33.03 3.20
N GLY A 364 18.70 -32.21 4.25
CA GLY A 364 18.05 -30.89 4.22
C GLY A 364 18.83 -29.76 3.53
N ALA A 365 20.11 -29.98 3.14
CA ALA A 365 20.98 -28.87 2.70
C ALA A 365 20.51 -28.16 1.41
N ASN A 366 19.83 -28.86 0.50
CA ASN A 366 19.41 -28.37 -0.82
C ASN A 366 17.88 -28.22 -0.97
N VAL A 367 17.14 -28.15 0.12
CA VAL A 367 15.68 -28.10 0.11
C VAL A 367 15.18 -26.68 0.12
N ASP A 368 14.19 -26.38 -0.71
CA ASP A 368 13.53 -25.07 -0.70
C ASP A 368 12.48 -25.00 0.42
N TYR A 369 12.89 -24.44 1.55
CA TYR A 369 12.04 -24.28 2.73
C TYR A 369 10.95 -23.22 2.59
N SER A 370 11.02 -22.34 1.59
CA SER A 370 10.03 -21.27 1.38
C SER A 370 8.64 -21.82 1.07
N ARG A 371 8.58 -23.02 0.50
CA ARG A 371 7.36 -23.68 0.04
C ARG A 371 6.77 -24.68 1.03
N PHE A 372 7.40 -24.91 2.18
CA PHE A 372 6.97 -25.94 3.14
C PHE A 372 5.56 -25.73 3.70
N PHE A 373 5.06 -24.51 3.67
CA PHE A 373 3.70 -24.18 4.09
C PHE A 373 2.69 -24.13 2.91
N GLU A 374 3.14 -24.41 1.67
CA GLU A 374 2.22 -24.58 0.53
C GLU A 374 1.46 -25.91 0.66
N ARG A 375 0.18 -25.89 0.29
CA ARG A 375 -0.67 -27.08 0.32
C ARG A 375 -0.17 -28.11 -0.69
N PHE A 376 -0.12 -29.39 -0.29
CA PHE A 376 0.36 -30.52 -1.10
C PHE A 376 1.84 -30.47 -1.50
N TYR A 377 2.60 -29.51 -0.97
CA TYR A 377 4.03 -29.47 -1.22
C TYR A 377 4.76 -30.54 -0.39
N ARG A 378 5.71 -31.25 -1.04
CA ARG A 378 6.62 -32.21 -0.43
C ARG A 378 8.03 -31.89 -0.90
N GLY A 379 8.98 -31.80 0.02
CA GLY A 379 10.38 -31.49 -0.27
C GLY A 379 11.10 -32.62 -1.03
N ASP A 380 10.61 -33.85 -0.90
CA ASP A 380 11.15 -35.03 -1.60
C ASP A 380 10.45 -35.20 -2.96
N THR A 381 11.21 -35.07 -4.04
CA THR A 381 10.79 -35.43 -5.41
C THR A 381 10.82 -36.95 -5.65
N SER A 382 11.42 -37.75 -4.74
CA SER A 382 11.34 -39.20 -4.77
C SER A 382 9.97 -39.63 -4.25
N HIS A 383 9.15 -40.22 -5.12
CA HIS A 383 7.89 -40.90 -4.78
C HIS A 383 8.09 -42.12 -3.82
N ASN A 384 8.96 -41.97 -2.82
CA ASN A 384 9.13 -42.99 -1.83
C ASN A 384 7.86 -43.06 -0.97
N SER A 385 6.93 -43.92 -1.38
CA SER A 385 5.60 -44.13 -0.83
C SER A 385 5.59 -44.64 0.61
N GLN A 386 6.74 -44.90 1.20
CA GLN A 386 6.89 -45.46 2.55
C GLN A 386 6.78 -44.38 3.65
N LYS A 387 7.18 -43.13 3.41
CA LYS A 387 6.96 -42.05 4.39
C LYS A 387 5.59 -41.40 4.13
N ALA A 388 4.60 -41.77 4.93
CA ALA A 388 3.21 -41.33 4.79
C ALA A 388 3.02 -39.84 5.13
N GLY A 389 2.78 -38.99 4.11
CA GLY A 389 2.40 -37.61 4.30
C GLY A 389 1.86 -36.99 3.01
N TYR A 390 0.76 -36.22 3.09
CA TYR A 390 0.09 -35.61 1.91
C TYR A 390 0.50 -34.15 1.65
N GLY A 391 1.45 -33.63 2.44
CA GLY A 391 1.85 -32.22 2.34
C GLY A 391 0.78 -31.22 2.82
N ILE A 392 -0.10 -31.67 3.72
CA ILE A 392 -1.21 -30.86 4.25
C ILE A 392 -0.89 -30.34 5.67
N GLY A 393 -0.18 -31.14 6.49
CA GLY A 393 0.04 -30.83 7.91
C GLY A 393 0.66 -29.45 8.17
N LEU A 394 1.78 -29.14 7.50
CA LEU A 394 2.46 -27.86 7.72
C LEU A 394 1.63 -26.65 7.26
N SER A 395 0.87 -26.76 6.16
CA SER A 395 -0.06 -25.72 5.74
C SER A 395 -1.18 -25.51 6.75
N MET A 396 -1.62 -26.59 7.43
CA MET A 396 -2.60 -26.55 8.51
C MET A 396 -2.01 -25.89 9.77
N ALA A 397 -0.76 -26.21 10.13
CA ALA A 397 -0.04 -25.54 11.23
C ALA A 397 0.11 -24.03 11.00
N GLU A 398 0.37 -23.61 9.77
CA GLU A 398 0.43 -22.18 9.40
C GLU A 398 -0.95 -21.50 9.56
N GLU A 399 -2.02 -22.12 9.09
CA GLU A 399 -3.38 -21.57 9.22
C GLU A 399 -3.83 -21.47 10.70
N LEU A 400 -3.56 -22.51 11.51
CA LEU A 400 -3.83 -22.48 12.96
C LEU A 400 -3.05 -21.36 13.64
N THR A 401 -1.78 -21.20 13.29
CA THR A 401 -0.95 -20.13 13.83
C THR A 401 -1.50 -18.74 13.46
N LYS A 402 -1.93 -18.54 12.21
CA LYS A 402 -2.55 -17.30 11.74
C LYS A 402 -3.88 -16.99 12.43
N LEU A 403 -4.70 -17.99 12.74
CA LEU A 403 -5.95 -17.84 13.49
C LEU A 403 -5.73 -17.30 14.91
N MET A 404 -4.56 -17.58 15.49
CA MET A 404 -4.17 -17.12 16.83
C MET A 404 -3.25 -15.88 16.79
N ASP A 405 -3.21 -15.14 15.66
CA ASP A 405 -2.33 -13.98 15.44
C ASP A 405 -0.83 -14.25 15.65
N GLY A 406 -0.43 -15.52 15.57
CA GLY A 406 0.94 -15.97 15.70
C GLY A 406 1.72 -15.97 14.37
N LYS A 407 2.98 -16.42 14.46
CA LYS A 407 3.87 -16.61 13.30
C LYS A 407 4.59 -17.93 13.40
N ILE A 408 4.63 -18.69 12.30
CA ILE A 408 5.41 -19.91 12.15
C ILE A 408 6.55 -19.67 11.17
N ASN A 409 7.71 -20.22 11.47
CA ASN A 409 8.89 -20.19 10.62
C ASN A 409 9.56 -21.57 10.60
N VAL A 410 10.28 -21.84 9.52
CA VAL A 410 11.16 -23.01 9.39
C VAL A 410 12.61 -22.54 9.21
N SER A 411 13.54 -23.25 9.79
CA SER A 411 14.98 -23.00 9.62
C SER A 411 15.74 -24.31 9.59
N TYR A 412 16.82 -24.34 8.83
CA TYR A 412 17.72 -25.49 8.74
C TYR A 412 19.13 -25.06 9.10
N LYS A 413 19.75 -25.74 10.04
CA LYS A 413 21.12 -25.49 10.47
C LYS A 413 21.74 -26.77 11.09
N ALA A 414 22.99 -27.03 10.75
CA ALA A 414 23.75 -28.16 11.33
C ALA A 414 23.01 -29.52 11.24
N GLN A 415 22.48 -29.84 10.05
CA GLN A 415 21.71 -31.06 9.76
C GLN A 415 20.45 -31.21 10.65
N ARG A 416 19.91 -30.14 11.13
CA ARG A 416 18.67 -30.10 11.91
C ARG A 416 17.68 -29.12 11.27
N ILE A 417 16.44 -29.54 11.14
CA ILE A 417 15.32 -28.70 10.77
C ILE A 417 14.58 -28.28 12.03
N THR A 418 14.20 -27.01 12.11
CA THR A 418 13.48 -26.45 13.25
C THR A 418 12.26 -25.70 12.78
N PHE A 419 11.09 -26.08 13.26
CA PHE A 419 9.85 -25.32 13.12
C PHE A 419 9.63 -24.50 14.38
N THR A 420 9.47 -23.20 14.23
CA THR A 420 9.33 -22.27 15.35
C THR A 420 8.00 -21.52 15.23
N VAL A 421 7.14 -21.66 16.24
CA VAL A 421 5.88 -20.93 16.37
C VAL A 421 6.02 -19.89 17.46
N ARG A 422 5.61 -18.65 17.16
CA ARG A 422 5.51 -17.54 18.12
C ARG A 422 4.05 -17.17 18.27
N LEU A 423 3.57 -17.21 19.51
CA LEU A 423 2.22 -16.82 19.92
C LEU A 423 2.34 -15.59 20.83
N GLY A 424 1.50 -14.58 20.61
CA GLY A 424 1.61 -13.27 21.29
C GLY A 424 0.62 -13.07 22.42
#